data_e0fa5da4362b0b20bdf743fe7e0bb954
#
_entry.id   e0fa5da4362b0b20bdf743fe7e0bb954
#
_cell.length_a   1.000
_cell.length_b   1.000
_cell.length_c   1.000
_cell.angle_alpha   90.00
_cell.angle_beta   90.00
_cell.angle_gamma   90.00
#
_symmetry.space_group_name_H-M   'P 1'
#
loop_
_entity.id
_entity.type
_entity.pdbx_description
1 polymer ?
#
loop_
_entity_poly.entity_id
_entity_poly.type
_entity_poly.pdbx_seq_one_letter_code
_entity_poly.pdbx_strand_id
1 'polypeptide(L)'
;TEQETKSESDIPAWIKNNAGWWAEGKIPDTAFISGLEWLIEHGIIVVELPEYIDPYDVTFAPILTDVTQANLKHVASTFFHVFGDLDTITTDGEVEHWGAIYLGLNPDRVEQYNEVEVWNDPQKMAVIYPFFTSTAYGEPGFYTYYRGECDACTTISIKPARLHYPTSGNAIQAFSLMGYDILTDQIVDKNPSILKEYDKIIMLHNEYVTRGMFDAITNHPNVIYLYPNALYGEIEVDYVHGTITLIRGHGYPEPEISNGFDWEFDNTHPYEYDNKCLV
;
A
#
# COMPACT_ATOMS: atom_id res chain seq x y z
N THR A 1 50.41 -6.98 17.57
CA THR A 1 48.97 -7.07 17.28
C THR A 1 48.76 -6.78 15.80
N GLU A 2 48.75 -7.87 15.02
CA GLU A 2 48.47 -7.85 13.59
C GLU A 2 46.99 -7.59 13.39
N GLN A 3 46.70 -6.52 12.65
CA GLN A 3 45.38 -6.31 12.07
C GLN A 3 45.26 -7.25 10.86
N GLU A 4 44.43 -8.25 10.95
CA GLU A 4 43.99 -9.02 9.79
C GLU A 4 43.23 -8.09 8.85
N THR A 5 43.86 -7.78 7.73
CA THR A 5 43.21 -7.19 6.56
C THR A 5 42.23 -8.20 6.00
N LYS A 6 40.92 -7.93 6.13
CA LYS A 6 39.85 -8.65 5.45
C LYS A 6 40.14 -8.65 3.95
N SER A 7 40.38 -9.83 3.34
CA SER A 7 40.65 -9.96 1.92
C SER A 7 39.45 -9.43 1.14
N GLU A 8 39.71 -8.57 0.14
CA GLU A 8 38.77 -8.25 -0.91
C GLU A 8 38.14 -9.55 -1.43
N SER A 9 36.82 -9.67 -1.37
CA SER A 9 36.09 -10.82 -1.94
C SER A 9 36.29 -10.76 -3.45
N ASP A 10 37.14 -11.64 -3.98
CA ASP A 10 37.34 -11.74 -5.42
C ASP A 10 36.03 -12.17 -6.10
N ILE A 11 35.41 -11.25 -6.84
CA ILE A 11 34.26 -11.58 -7.68
C ILE A 11 34.69 -12.69 -8.66
N PRO A 12 34.03 -13.86 -8.64
CA PRO A 12 34.37 -14.97 -9.51
C PRO A 12 34.47 -14.55 -10.99
N ALA A 13 35.46 -15.10 -11.69
CA ALA A 13 35.71 -14.73 -13.09
C ALA A 13 34.51 -14.94 -14.01
N TRP A 14 33.69 -15.95 -13.73
CA TRP A 14 32.47 -16.23 -14.52
C TRP A 14 31.43 -15.10 -14.43
N ILE A 15 31.36 -14.38 -13.30
CA ILE A 15 30.49 -13.21 -13.13
C ILE A 15 30.93 -12.05 -14.01
N LYS A 16 32.25 -11.78 -14.03
CA LYS A 16 32.83 -10.76 -14.91
C LYS A 16 32.52 -11.07 -16.37
N ASN A 17 32.58 -12.35 -16.74
CA ASN A 17 32.21 -12.81 -18.09
C ASN A 17 30.71 -12.62 -18.37
N ASN A 18 29.83 -12.96 -17.44
CA ASN A 18 28.40 -12.78 -17.60
C ASN A 18 28.02 -11.31 -17.83
N ALA A 19 28.60 -10.38 -17.05
CA ALA A 19 28.39 -8.95 -17.24
C ALA A 19 28.86 -8.48 -18.63
N GLY A 20 30.02 -8.95 -19.07
CA GLY A 20 30.52 -8.67 -20.42
C GLY A 20 29.61 -9.22 -21.53
N TRP A 21 29.18 -10.46 -21.41
CA TRP A 21 28.30 -11.10 -22.41
C TRP A 21 26.91 -10.48 -22.43
N TRP A 22 26.39 -10.05 -21.27
CA TRP A 22 25.12 -9.31 -21.19
C TRP A 22 25.24 -7.94 -21.87
N ALA A 23 26.30 -7.17 -21.58
CA ALA A 23 26.54 -5.87 -22.20
C ALA A 23 26.73 -5.96 -23.73
N GLU A 24 27.23 -7.09 -24.23
CA GLU A 24 27.39 -7.39 -25.65
C GLU A 24 26.13 -8.02 -26.28
N GLY A 25 25.03 -8.21 -25.52
CA GLY A 25 23.80 -8.85 -25.97
C GLY A 25 23.90 -10.36 -26.26
N LYS A 26 24.93 -11.02 -25.72
CA LYS A 26 25.18 -12.47 -25.94
C LYS A 26 24.37 -13.37 -25.02
N ILE A 27 23.90 -12.84 -23.89
CA ILE A 27 23.01 -13.54 -22.95
C ILE A 27 21.78 -12.68 -22.67
N PRO A 28 20.61 -13.26 -22.43
CA PRO A 28 19.40 -12.52 -22.07
C PRO A 28 19.47 -11.97 -20.65
N ASP A 29 18.65 -10.96 -20.36
CA ASP A 29 18.53 -10.34 -19.05
C ASP A 29 18.28 -11.35 -17.93
N THR A 30 17.42 -12.34 -18.18
CA THR A 30 17.12 -13.41 -17.22
C THR A 30 18.35 -14.18 -16.77
N ALA A 31 19.27 -14.49 -17.69
CA ALA A 31 20.50 -15.20 -17.33
C ALA A 31 21.45 -14.32 -16.52
N PHE A 32 21.49 -13.01 -16.79
CA PHE A 32 22.26 -12.05 -16.01
C PHE A 32 21.70 -11.90 -14.60
N ILE A 33 20.37 -11.74 -14.47
CA ILE A 33 19.66 -11.64 -13.19
C ILE A 33 19.90 -12.87 -12.33
N SER A 34 19.75 -14.07 -12.88
CA SER A 34 20.03 -15.32 -12.15
C SER A 34 21.48 -15.40 -11.65
N GLY A 35 22.41 -14.80 -12.36
CA GLY A 35 23.79 -14.66 -11.90
C GLY A 35 23.93 -13.73 -10.68
N LEU A 36 23.19 -12.64 -10.67
CA LEU A 36 23.15 -11.71 -9.51
C LEU A 36 22.45 -12.34 -8.30
N GLU A 37 21.33 -13.04 -8.51
CA GLU A 37 20.62 -13.77 -7.46
C GLU A 37 21.55 -14.79 -6.78
N TRP A 38 22.28 -15.55 -7.58
CA TRP A 38 23.26 -16.51 -7.07
C TRP A 38 24.33 -15.85 -6.18
N LEU A 39 24.80 -14.65 -6.58
CA LEU A 39 25.80 -13.91 -5.80
C LEU A 39 25.26 -13.44 -4.45
N ILE A 40 24.00 -13.02 -4.41
CA ILE A 40 23.32 -12.60 -3.18
C ILE A 40 23.11 -13.81 -2.28
N GLU A 41 22.59 -14.92 -2.81
CA GLU A 41 22.35 -16.15 -2.06
C GLU A 41 23.62 -16.74 -1.43
N HIS A 42 24.78 -16.55 -2.10
CA HIS A 42 26.05 -17.05 -1.61
C HIS A 42 26.86 -16.00 -0.82
N GLY A 43 26.25 -14.85 -0.49
CA GLY A 43 26.85 -13.81 0.34
C GLY A 43 28.06 -13.12 -0.29
N ILE A 44 28.25 -13.23 -1.61
CA ILE A 44 29.34 -12.56 -2.34
C ILE A 44 28.98 -11.10 -2.59
N ILE A 45 27.72 -10.83 -2.91
CA ILE A 45 27.12 -9.50 -2.86
C ILE A 45 26.27 -9.46 -1.59
N VAL A 46 26.72 -8.68 -0.63
CA VAL A 46 25.91 -8.30 0.52
C VAL A 46 25.17 -7.03 0.09
N VAL A 47 23.89 -7.16 -0.22
CA VAL A 47 23.01 -6.01 -0.31
C VAL A 47 22.74 -5.61 1.14
N GLU A 48 23.52 -4.66 1.65
CA GLU A 48 23.11 -3.91 2.83
C GLU A 48 21.86 -3.13 2.39
N LEU A 49 20.71 -3.74 2.58
CA LEU A 49 19.48 -2.97 2.64
C LEU A 49 19.71 -1.94 3.73
N PRO A 50 19.47 -0.64 3.46
CA PRO A 50 19.59 0.36 4.50
C PRO A 50 18.80 -0.15 5.70
N GLU A 51 19.38 -0.09 6.89
CA GLU A 51 18.78 -0.51 8.18
C GLU A 51 17.57 0.36 8.58
N TYR A 52 17.10 1.13 7.62
CA TYR A 52 15.82 1.81 7.64
C TYR A 52 14.74 0.80 7.24
N ILE A 53 14.43 -0.09 8.17
CA ILE A 53 13.09 -0.67 8.20
C ILE A 53 12.21 0.53 8.52
N ASP A 54 11.63 1.13 7.49
CA ASP A 54 10.54 2.08 7.70
C ASP A 54 9.52 1.31 8.55
N PRO A 55 9.27 1.67 9.84
CA PRO A 55 8.29 1.00 10.65
C PRO A 55 6.89 1.09 10.02
N TYR A 56 6.78 1.83 8.93
CA TYR A 56 5.61 2.04 8.10
C TYR A 56 5.74 1.35 6.74
N ASP A 57 6.82 0.56 6.53
CA ASP A 57 6.90 -0.30 5.38
C ASP A 57 5.72 -1.26 5.43
N VAL A 58 4.74 -0.98 4.56
CA VAL A 58 3.60 -1.86 4.37
C VAL A 58 4.16 -3.11 3.72
N THR A 59 4.65 -4.00 4.56
CA THR A 59 4.86 -5.37 4.13
C THR A 59 3.46 -5.89 3.83
N PHE A 60 3.03 -5.72 2.58
CA PHE A 60 1.89 -6.48 2.09
C PHE A 60 2.23 -7.91 2.43
N ALA A 61 1.41 -8.52 3.28
CA ALA A 61 1.59 -9.91 3.62
C ALA A 61 1.89 -10.63 2.31
N PRO A 62 2.99 -11.38 2.22
CA PRO A 62 3.41 -11.99 0.97
C PRO A 62 2.17 -12.61 0.37
N ILE A 63 1.91 -12.31 -0.89
CA ILE A 63 0.76 -12.86 -1.62
C ILE A 63 0.85 -14.35 -1.38
N LEU A 64 -0.07 -14.88 -0.58
CA LEU A 64 -0.01 -16.25 -0.10
C LEU A 64 -0.28 -17.16 -1.29
N THR A 65 0.77 -17.48 -2.03
CA THR A 65 0.76 -18.53 -3.05
C THR A 65 0.87 -19.91 -2.40
N ASP A 66 1.33 -19.97 -1.15
CA ASP A 66 1.48 -21.21 -0.39
C ASP A 66 0.81 -21.11 0.99
N VAL A 67 -0.27 -21.86 1.16
CA VAL A 67 -1.17 -21.88 2.33
C VAL A 67 -0.56 -22.67 3.50
N THR A 68 0.74 -22.82 3.58
CA THR A 68 1.41 -23.56 4.66
C THR A 68 1.54 -22.77 5.97
N GLN A 69 1.05 -21.54 6.03
CA GLN A 69 0.99 -20.80 7.29
C GLN A 69 -0.11 -21.38 8.19
N ALA A 70 0.28 -21.83 9.35
CA ALA A 70 -0.51 -22.66 10.26
C ALA A 70 -1.80 -21.99 10.78
N ASN A 71 -1.93 -20.68 10.65
CA ASN A 71 -3.01 -19.89 11.25
C ASN A 71 -4.10 -19.46 10.25
N LEU A 72 -4.04 -19.88 8.99
CA LEU A 72 -5.02 -19.50 7.99
C LEU A 72 -6.04 -20.61 7.73
N LYS A 73 -7.31 -20.23 7.68
CA LYS A 73 -8.43 -21.08 7.28
C LYS A 73 -8.94 -20.63 5.93
N HIS A 74 -9.02 -21.56 4.96
CA HIS A 74 -9.71 -21.30 3.71
C HIS A 74 -11.20 -21.12 3.99
N VAL A 75 -11.74 -19.97 3.62
CA VAL A 75 -13.12 -19.57 3.95
C VAL A 75 -14.02 -19.65 2.72
N ALA A 76 -13.52 -19.20 1.58
CA ALA A 76 -14.30 -19.16 0.35
C ALA A 76 -13.40 -19.20 -0.90
N SER A 77 -14.00 -19.63 -2.02
CA SER A 77 -13.43 -19.56 -3.35
C SER A 77 -14.39 -18.87 -4.28
N THR A 78 -13.98 -17.73 -4.82
CA THR A 78 -14.73 -16.96 -5.80
C THR A 78 -13.82 -16.63 -6.97
N PHE A 79 -13.66 -15.36 -7.31
CA PHE A 79 -12.59 -14.92 -8.21
C PHE A 79 -11.21 -15.17 -7.58
N PHE A 80 -11.06 -14.88 -6.29
CA PHE A 80 -9.90 -15.26 -5.49
C PHE A 80 -10.24 -16.35 -4.48
N HIS A 81 -9.24 -17.08 -4.00
CA HIS A 81 -9.33 -17.78 -2.73
C HIS A 81 -9.33 -16.75 -1.60
N VAL A 82 -10.17 -16.96 -0.59
CA VAL A 82 -10.24 -16.14 0.60
C VAL A 82 -9.83 -16.97 1.80
N PHE A 83 -8.87 -16.46 2.56
CA PHE A 83 -8.36 -17.07 3.78
C PHE A 83 -8.62 -16.15 4.96
N GLY A 84 -9.19 -16.68 6.04
CA GLY A 84 -9.34 -15.98 7.30
C GLY A 84 -8.20 -16.29 8.24
N ASP A 85 -7.74 -15.31 8.99
CA ASP A 85 -6.73 -15.49 10.03
C ASP A 85 -7.40 -15.98 11.32
N LEU A 86 -7.09 -17.22 11.71
CA LEU A 86 -7.64 -17.87 12.91
C LEU A 86 -7.32 -17.12 14.21
N ASP A 87 -6.24 -16.35 14.25
CA ASP A 87 -5.86 -15.57 15.43
C ASP A 87 -6.73 -14.32 15.61
N THR A 88 -7.51 -13.96 14.58
CA THR A 88 -8.37 -12.77 14.56
C THR A 88 -9.87 -13.07 14.56
N ILE A 89 -10.24 -14.36 14.57
CA ILE A 89 -11.64 -14.77 14.51
C ILE A 89 -12.37 -14.43 15.82
N THR A 90 -13.57 -13.90 15.65
CA THR A 90 -14.56 -13.78 16.73
C THR A 90 -15.86 -14.43 16.31
N THR A 91 -16.66 -14.90 17.24
CA THR A 91 -17.95 -15.55 16.96
C THR A 91 -19.08 -14.84 17.67
N ASP A 92 -20.18 -14.64 16.94
CA ASP A 92 -21.46 -14.22 17.50
C ASP A 92 -22.52 -15.27 17.13
N GLY A 93 -22.85 -16.15 18.06
CA GLY A 93 -23.65 -17.32 17.77
C GLY A 93 -22.95 -18.27 16.79
N GLU A 94 -23.57 -18.52 15.63
CA GLU A 94 -23.03 -19.36 14.56
C GLU A 94 -22.25 -18.54 13.50
N VAL A 95 -22.19 -17.21 13.65
CA VAL A 95 -21.54 -16.33 12.68
C VAL A 95 -20.09 -16.13 13.07
N GLU A 96 -19.18 -16.44 12.15
CA GLU A 96 -17.75 -16.16 12.27
C GLU A 96 -17.46 -14.76 11.71
N HIS A 97 -16.82 -13.91 12.49
CA HIS A 97 -16.29 -12.60 12.08
C HIS A 97 -14.77 -12.67 12.03
N TRP A 98 -14.21 -12.28 10.90
CA TRP A 98 -12.77 -12.33 10.65
C TRP A 98 -12.18 -10.94 10.75
N GLY A 99 -11.27 -10.73 11.69
CA GLY A 99 -10.57 -9.44 11.86
C GLY A 99 -9.54 -9.18 10.75
N ALA A 100 -8.99 -10.25 10.15
CA ALA A 100 -8.12 -10.16 8.98
C ALA A 100 -8.46 -11.26 7.98
N ILE A 101 -8.45 -10.90 6.70
CA ILE A 101 -8.58 -11.83 5.58
C ILE A 101 -7.47 -11.60 4.56
N TYR A 102 -7.09 -12.67 3.89
CA TYR A 102 -6.06 -12.67 2.86
C TYR A 102 -6.63 -13.26 1.57
N LEU A 103 -6.20 -12.69 0.45
CA LEU A 103 -6.57 -13.17 -0.87
C LEU A 103 -5.44 -13.99 -1.47
N GLY A 104 -5.78 -15.01 -2.24
CA GLY A 104 -4.84 -15.80 -3.04
C GLY A 104 -5.41 -16.06 -4.43
N LEU A 105 -4.53 -16.32 -5.39
CA LEU A 105 -4.98 -16.70 -6.73
C LEU A 105 -5.75 -18.02 -6.68
N ASN A 106 -6.86 -18.09 -7.39
CA ASN A 106 -7.65 -19.30 -7.57
C ASN A 106 -7.22 -19.98 -8.91
N PRO A 107 -6.60 -21.16 -8.86
CA PRO A 107 -6.14 -21.85 -10.07
C PRO A 107 -7.25 -22.11 -11.09
N ASP A 108 -8.51 -22.20 -10.65
CA ASP A 108 -9.65 -22.41 -11.55
C ASP A 108 -10.06 -21.12 -12.30
N ARG A 109 -9.36 -20.01 -12.09
CA ARG A 109 -9.66 -18.68 -12.66
C ARG A 109 -8.54 -18.12 -13.54
N VAL A 110 -7.59 -18.91 -13.94
CA VAL A 110 -6.43 -18.47 -14.73
C VAL A 110 -6.83 -17.78 -16.03
N GLU A 111 -7.87 -18.27 -16.73
CA GLU A 111 -8.36 -17.65 -17.97
C GLU A 111 -8.90 -16.24 -17.70
N GLN A 112 -9.66 -16.05 -16.61
CA GLN A 112 -10.19 -14.75 -16.22
C GLN A 112 -9.08 -13.79 -15.77
N TYR A 113 -8.04 -14.29 -15.11
CA TYR A 113 -6.89 -13.46 -14.75
C TYR A 113 -6.17 -12.93 -15.99
N ASN A 114 -5.97 -13.77 -17.01
CA ASN A 114 -5.34 -13.35 -18.26
C ASN A 114 -6.12 -12.26 -19.01
N GLU A 115 -7.39 -12.05 -18.70
CA GLU A 115 -8.23 -11.01 -19.29
C GLU A 115 -8.11 -9.67 -18.57
N VAL A 116 -7.75 -9.67 -17.28
CA VAL A 116 -7.83 -8.47 -16.41
C VAL A 116 -6.51 -8.13 -15.72
N GLU A 117 -5.50 -8.99 -15.80
CA GLU A 117 -4.19 -8.76 -15.22
C GLU A 117 -3.40 -7.69 -16.00
N VAL A 118 -2.46 -7.05 -15.32
CA VAL A 118 -1.61 -6.02 -15.94
C VAL A 118 -0.13 -6.37 -15.92
N TRP A 119 0.26 -7.59 -15.55
CA TRP A 119 1.66 -8.03 -15.48
C TRP A 119 2.42 -7.88 -16.81
N ASN A 120 1.71 -8.04 -17.93
CA ASN A 120 2.26 -7.91 -19.27
C ASN A 120 1.79 -6.67 -20.01
N ASP A 121 1.05 -5.77 -19.33
CA ASP A 121 0.60 -4.52 -19.93
C ASP A 121 1.81 -3.58 -20.08
N PRO A 122 2.02 -2.96 -21.27
CA PRO A 122 3.06 -1.97 -21.44
C PRO A 122 2.78 -0.69 -20.65
N GLN A 123 1.53 -0.44 -20.22
CA GLN A 123 1.16 0.68 -19.39
C GLN A 123 1.48 0.42 -17.93
N LYS A 124 2.19 1.34 -17.31
CA LYS A 124 2.43 1.29 -15.87
C LYS A 124 1.23 1.84 -15.11
N MET A 125 0.68 1.03 -14.24
CA MET A 125 -0.48 1.39 -13.43
C MET A 125 -0.17 1.25 -11.95
N ALA A 126 -0.45 2.30 -11.18
CA ALA A 126 -0.29 2.28 -9.73
C ALA A 126 -1.62 2.44 -9.01
N VAL A 127 -1.71 1.79 -7.86
CA VAL A 127 -2.81 1.97 -6.90
C VAL A 127 -2.24 2.60 -5.64
N ILE A 128 -2.86 3.64 -5.12
CA ILE A 128 -2.38 4.31 -3.92
C ILE A 128 -3.09 3.74 -2.69
N TYR A 129 -2.31 3.11 -1.81
CA TYR A 129 -2.79 2.59 -0.53
C TYR A 129 -3.10 3.74 0.44
N PRO A 130 -4.31 3.82 1.01
CA PRO A 130 -4.77 4.90 1.87
C PRO A 130 -4.22 4.78 3.31
N PHE A 131 -2.90 4.90 3.48
CA PHE A 131 -2.22 4.74 4.74
C PHE A 131 -2.57 5.83 5.76
N PHE A 132 -2.65 7.10 5.32
CA PHE A 132 -3.04 8.20 6.20
C PHE A 132 -4.50 8.07 6.63
N THR A 133 -5.37 7.67 5.72
CA THR A 133 -6.76 7.37 6.06
C THR A 133 -6.86 6.21 7.05
N SER A 134 -6.05 5.16 6.88
CA SER A 134 -5.96 4.06 7.85
C SER A 134 -5.56 4.55 9.25
N THR A 135 -4.64 5.50 9.32
CA THR A 135 -4.25 6.14 10.59
C THR A 135 -5.40 6.96 11.17
N ALA A 136 -6.07 7.76 10.34
CA ALA A 136 -7.17 8.65 10.74
C ALA A 136 -8.37 7.88 11.32
N TYR A 137 -8.68 6.71 10.76
CA TYR A 137 -9.74 5.80 11.24
C TYR A 137 -9.32 4.93 12.44
N GLY A 138 -8.07 5.00 12.89
CA GLY A 138 -7.62 4.27 14.07
C GLY A 138 -8.11 4.89 15.38
N GLU A 139 -8.01 4.15 16.50
CA GLU A 139 -8.39 4.66 17.83
C GLU A 139 -7.14 4.89 18.72
N PRO A 140 -6.94 6.09 19.28
CA PRO A 140 -7.62 7.34 18.96
C PRO A 140 -7.25 7.81 17.53
N GLY A 141 -8.20 8.47 16.86
CA GLY A 141 -8.06 8.97 15.50
C GLY A 141 -8.86 10.25 15.28
N PHE A 142 -8.98 10.74 14.03
CA PHE A 142 -9.77 11.94 13.76
C PHE A 142 -11.25 11.72 14.08
N TYR A 143 -11.77 10.50 13.94
CA TYR A 143 -13.14 10.19 14.33
C TYR A 143 -13.38 10.24 15.84
N THR A 144 -12.32 10.06 16.66
CA THR A 144 -12.40 10.31 18.12
C THR A 144 -12.62 11.81 18.40
N TYR A 145 -12.00 12.68 17.59
CA TYR A 145 -12.28 14.13 17.65
C TYR A 145 -13.71 14.44 17.18
N TYR A 146 -14.14 13.94 16.03
CA TYR A 146 -15.49 14.23 15.49
C TYR A 146 -16.62 13.77 16.41
N ARG A 147 -16.41 12.71 17.18
CA ARG A 147 -17.37 12.25 18.21
C ARG A 147 -17.34 13.08 19.49
N GLY A 148 -16.45 14.08 19.61
CA GLY A 148 -16.29 14.90 20.82
C GLY A 148 -15.66 14.18 22.00
N GLU A 149 -14.96 13.08 21.76
CA GLU A 149 -14.33 12.26 22.81
C GLU A 149 -12.89 12.70 23.11
N CYS A 150 -12.27 13.46 22.21
CA CYS A 150 -10.88 13.90 22.32
C CYS A 150 -10.63 15.18 21.51
N ASP A 151 -10.58 16.34 22.17
CA ASP A 151 -10.33 17.63 21.51
C ASP A 151 -8.93 17.73 20.85
N ALA A 152 -7.94 17.04 21.42
CA ALA A 152 -6.56 17.04 20.92
C ALA A 152 -6.35 16.08 19.73
N CYS A 153 -7.32 15.24 19.39
CA CYS A 153 -7.19 14.21 18.36
C CYS A 153 -7.32 14.74 16.91
N THR A 154 -7.11 16.03 16.72
CA THR A 154 -6.78 16.63 15.42
C THR A 154 -5.30 16.44 15.05
N THR A 155 -4.45 16.05 16.00
CA THR A 155 -3.10 15.54 15.76
C THR A 155 -2.97 14.17 16.40
N ILE A 156 -2.62 13.18 15.59
CA ILE A 156 -2.57 11.78 16.01
C ILE A 156 -1.27 11.11 15.55
N SER A 157 -0.81 10.11 16.32
CA SER A 157 0.36 9.34 15.96
C SER A 157 0.06 8.42 14.77
N ILE A 158 0.98 8.37 13.83
CA ILE A 158 0.95 7.41 12.73
C ILE A 158 1.00 6.00 13.31
N LYS A 159 0.14 5.14 12.79
CA LYS A 159 0.02 3.74 13.22
C LYS A 159 0.53 2.82 12.12
N PRO A 160 1.00 1.62 12.48
CA PRO A 160 1.36 0.62 11.48
C PRO A 160 0.20 0.40 10.50
N ALA A 161 0.56 0.25 9.23
CA ALA A 161 -0.42 -0.06 8.20
C ALA A 161 -1.18 -1.35 8.52
N ARG A 162 -2.46 -1.35 8.23
CA ARG A 162 -3.32 -2.51 8.42
C ARG A 162 -4.17 -2.70 7.19
N LEU A 163 -4.22 -3.93 6.68
CA LEU A 163 -5.09 -4.29 5.56
C LEU A 163 -6.55 -4.44 6.03
N HIS A 164 -7.07 -3.40 6.68
CA HIS A 164 -8.45 -3.40 7.17
C HIS A 164 -9.44 -3.07 6.07
N TYR A 165 -10.65 -3.61 6.19
CA TYR A 165 -11.76 -3.34 5.27
C TYR A 165 -12.03 -1.83 5.09
N PRO A 166 -12.14 -0.99 6.16
CA PRO A 166 -12.43 0.44 6.01
C PRO A 166 -11.38 1.21 5.21
N THR A 167 -10.17 0.66 5.08
CA THR A 167 -9.05 1.30 4.37
C THR A 167 -8.67 0.57 3.09
N SER A 168 -9.65 -0.07 2.45
CA SER A 168 -9.49 -0.74 1.16
C SER A 168 -8.45 -1.87 1.14
N GLY A 169 -8.17 -2.51 2.30
CA GLY A 169 -7.15 -3.55 2.42
C GLY A 169 -7.38 -4.73 1.47
N ASN A 170 -8.63 -5.12 1.24
CA ASN A 170 -8.96 -6.18 0.29
C ASN A 170 -8.71 -5.76 -1.16
N ALA A 171 -9.02 -4.52 -1.51
CA ALA A 171 -8.78 -4.00 -2.85
C ALA A 171 -7.28 -3.96 -3.15
N ILE A 172 -6.46 -3.54 -2.20
CA ILE A 172 -5.00 -3.55 -2.34
C ILE A 172 -4.46 -4.94 -2.61
N GLN A 173 -4.93 -5.95 -1.87
CA GLN A 173 -4.53 -7.34 -2.11
C GLN A 173 -4.92 -7.80 -3.53
N ALA A 174 -6.16 -7.50 -3.95
CA ALA A 174 -6.64 -7.85 -5.28
C ALA A 174 -5.81 -7.19 -6.39
N PHE A 175 -5.56 -5.89 -6.29
CA PHE A 175 -4.75 -5.16 -7.28
C PHE A 175 -3.30 -5.68 -7.32
N SER A 176 -2.70 -5.94 -6.16
CA SER A 176 -1.36 -6.54 -6.10
C SER A 176 -1.32 -7.92 -6.77
N LEU A 177 -2.32 -8.77 -6.51
CA LEU A 177 -2.44 -10.08 -7.18
C LEU A 177 -2.62 -9.97 -8.69
N MET A 178 -3.17 -8.86 -9.18
CA MET A 178 -3.39 -8.61 -10.61
C MET A 178 -2.23 -7.85 -11.27
N GLY A 179 -1.12 -7.60 -10.55
CA GLY A 179 0.11 -7.02 -11.11
C GLY A 179 0.20 -5.51 -11.10
N TYR A 180 -0.71 -4.81 -10.41
CA TYR A 180 -0.61 -3.36 -10.23
C TYR A 180 0.51 -3.01 -9.25
N ASP A 181 1.24 -1.94 -9.52
CA ASP A 181 2.18 -1.36 -8.56
C ASP A 181 1.42 -0.72 -7.40
N ILE A 182 1.85 -1.00 -6.19
CA ILE A 182 1.24 -0.41 -5.01
C ILE A 182 2.16 0.68 -4.45
N LEU A 183 1.65 1.90 -4.43
CA LEU A 183 2.27 3.04 -3.76
C LEU A 183 1.55 3.31 -2.44
N THR A 184 2.26 3.73 -1.40
CA THR A 184 1.62 4.26 -0.19
C THR A 184 1.46 5.78 -0.29
N ASP A 185 0.49 6.33 0.44
CA ASP A 185 0.36 7.78 0.62
C ASP A 185 1.69 8.42 1.00
N GLN A 186 2.46 7.78 1.88
CA GLN A 186 3.76 8.29 2.35
C GLN A 186 4.79 8.38 1.22
N ILE A 187 4.83 7.41 0.31
CA ILE A 187 5.72 7.44 -0.85
C ILE A 187 5.36 8.62 -1.74
N VAL A 188 4.07 8.80 -2.00
CA VAL A 188 3.56 9.89 -2.84
C VAL A 188 3.77 11.24 -2.18
N ASP A 189 3.53 11.37 -0.87
CA ASP A 189 3.74 12.61 -0.13
C ASP A 189 5.22 13.04 -0.14
N LYS A 190 6.14 12.10 0.15
CA LYS A 190 7.59 12.37 0.12
C LYS A 190 8.12 12.70 -1.28
N ASN A 191 7.53 12.13 -2.32
CA ASN A 191 7.92 12.33 -3.70
C ASN A 191 6.69 12.37 -4.64
N PRO A 192 5.94 13.47 -4.67
CA PRO A 192 4.75 13.56 -5.52
C PRO A 192 5.04 13.36 -7.02
N SER A 193 6.29 13.60 -7.45
CA SER A 193 6.70 13.43 -8.84
C SER A 193 6.74 11.97 -9.29
N ILE A 194 6.73 10.99 -8.36
CA ILE A 194 6.70 9.56 -8.70
C ILE A 194 5.48 9.19 -9.54
N LEU A 195 4.35 9.91 -9.36
CA LEU A 195 3.14 9.65 -10.13
C LEU A 195 3.32 9.85 -11.63
N LYS A 196 4.32 10.64 -12.06
CA LYS A 196 4.64 10.85 -13.47
C LYS A 196 5.27 9.62 -14.15
N GLU A 197 5.68 8.63 -13.36
CA GLU A 197 6.24 7.38 -13.86
C GLU A 197 5.15 6.38 -14.28
N TYR A 198 3.88 6.72 -14.00
CA TYR A 198 2.73 5.87 -14.25
C TYR A 198 1.81 6.47 -15.31
N ASP A 199 1.28 5.62 -16.16
CA ASP A 199 0.31 5.98 -17.18
C ASP A 199 -1.10 6.15 -16.62
N LYS A 200 -1.38 5.47 -15.49
CA LYS A 200 -2.68 5.49 -14.81
C LYS A 200 -2.50 5.35 -13.29
N ILE A 201 -3.27 6.13 -12.55
CA ILE A 201 -3.35 6.09 -11.09
C ILE A 201 -4.75 5.67 -10.66
N ILE A 202 -4.82 4.77 -9.70
CA ILE A 202 -6.07 4.34 -9.06
C ILE A 202 -6.07 4.82 -7.61
N MET A 203 -7.05 5.64 -7.29
CA MET A 203 -7.32 6.10 -5.93
C MET A 203 -8.37 5.20 -5.29
N LEU A 204 -8.06 4.76 -4.08
CA LEU A 204 -8.98 4.02 -3.21
C LEU A 204 -9.63 4.98 -2.19
N HIS A 205 -9.83 4.53 -0.97
CA HIS A 205 -10.34 5.35 0.12
C HIS A 205 -9.25 6.29 0.69
N ASN A 206 -8.63 7.10 -0.17
CA ASN A 206 -7.63 8.09 0.21
C ASN A 206 -8.32 9.40 0.61
N GLU A 207 -9.07 9.37 1.69
CA GLU A 207 -9.85 10.52 2.19
C GLU A 207 -8.94 11.65 2.69
N TYR A 208 -7.93 11.29 3.49
CA TYR A 208 -6.99 12.24 4.07
C TYR A 208 -5.68 12.23 3.32
N VAL A 209 -5.34 13.35 2.69
CA VAL A 209 -4.12 13.52 1.90
C VAL A 209 -3.46 14.87 2.18
N THR A 210 -2.17 15.00 1.85
CA THR A 210 -1.48 16.28 1.93
C THR A 210 -1.78 17.16 0.72
N ARG A 211 -1.52 18.47 0.82
CA ARG A 211 -1.63 19.40 -0.31
C ARG A 211 -0.78 18.96 -1.50
N GLY A 212 0.45 18.52 -1.25
CA GLY A 212 1.34 18.05 -2.29
C GLY A 212 0.82 16.83 -3.05
N MET A 213 0.20 15.89 -2.32
CA MET A 213 -0.47 14.73 -2.92
C MET A 213 -1.69 15.16 -3.75
N PHE A 214 -2.55 16.00 -3.18
CA PHE A 214 -3.72 16.51 -3.88
C PHE A 214 -3.35 17.14 -5.22
N ASP A 215 -2.37 18.06 -5.22
CA ASP A 215 -1.92 18.74 -6.41
C ASP A 215 -1.33 17.75 -7.44
N ALA A 216 -0.54 16.78 -7.00
CA ALA A 216 0.05 15.81 -7.90
C ALA A 216 -0.98 14.87 -8.54
N ILE A 217 -1.96 14.41 -7.75
CA ILE A 217 -3.01 13.50 -8.19
C ILE A 217 -3.96 14.24 -9.16
N THR A 218 -4.45 15.40 -8.77
CA THR A 218 -5.42 16.16 -9.60
C THR A 218 -4.82 16.70 -10.90
N ASN A 219 -3.50 16.88 -10.96
CA ASN A 219 -2.78 17.24 -12.19
C ASN A 219 -2.34 16.04 -13.03
N HIS A 220 -2.55 14.80 -12.55
CA HIS A 220 -2.23 13.62 -13.35
C HIS A 220 -3.28 13.42 -14.45
N PRO A 221 -2.87 13.13 -15.70
CA PRO A 221 -3.80 13.09 -16.85
C PRO A 221 -4.80 11.93 -16.80
N ASN A 222 -4.55 10.90 -15.99
CA ASN A 222 -5.32 9.67 -16.02
C ASN A 222 -5.46 9.06 -14.61
N VAL A 223 -6.50 9.51 -13.89
CA VAL A 223 -6.80 9.05 -12.52
C VAL A 223 -8.19 8.43 -12.48
N ILE A 224 -8.29 7.28 -11.82
CA ILE A 224 -9.56 6.61 -11.52
C ILE A 224 -9.81 6.71 -10.03
N TYR A 225 -10.94 7.28 -9.65
CA TYR A 225 -11.39 7.35 -8.26
C TYR A 225 -12.41 6.26 -8.00
N LEU A 226 -12.10 5.33 -7.11
CA LEU A 226 -12.98 4.21 -6.75
C LEU A 226 -13.79 4.46 -5.46
N TYR A 227 -13.55 5.59 -4.82
CA TYR A 227 -14.24 5.95 -3.59
C TYR A 227 -14.79 7.39 -3.67
N PRO A 228 -16.00 7.68 -3.20
CA PRO A 228 -16.64 8.97 -3.39
C PRO A 228 -15.97 10.11 -2.63
N ASN A 229 -15.44 9.89 -1.43
CA ASN A 229 -14.78 10.91 -0.62
C ASN A 229 -13.23 10.86 -0.69
N ALA A 230 -12.67 10.32 -1.75
CA ALA A 230 -11.23 10.45 -1.98
C ALA A 230 -10.83 11.93 -2.10
N LEU A 231 -9.68 12.31 -1.53
CA LEU A 231 -9.16 13.70 -1.51
C LEU A 231 -10.09 14.68 -0.76
N TYR A 232 -10.61 14.28 0.38
CA TYR A 232 -11.62 15.04 1.11
C TYR A 232 -11.05 15.89 2.24
N GLY A 233 -10.13 15.35 3.05
CA GLY A 233 -9.49 16.02 4.17
C GLY A 233 -8.04 16.38 3.92
N GLU A 234 -7.66 17.63 4.17
CA GLU A 234 -6.27 18.07 4.11
C GLU A 234 -5.56 17.79 5.42
N ILE A 235 -4.38 17.18 5.33
CA ILE A 235 -3.51 16.91 6.47
C ILE A 235 -2.10 17.41 6.23
N GLU A 236 -1.36 17.60 7.34
CA GLU A 236 0.09 17.71 7.37
C GLU A 236 0.70 16.47 8.04
N VAL A 237 1.89 16.09 7.59
CA VAL A 237 2.63 14.92 8.10
C VAL A 237 3.94 15.38 8.72
N ASP A 238 4.14 15.05 10.00
CA ASP A 238 5.43 15.22 10.67
C ASP A 238 6.12 13.84 10.78
N TYR A 239 7.04 13.60 9.87
CA TYR A 239 7.81 12.34 9.86
C TYR A 239 8.85 12.25 10.98
N VAL A 240 9.23 13.39 11.59
CA VAL A 240 10.19 13.39 12.71
C VAL A 240 9.52 12.88 13.99
N HIS A 241 8.30 13.34 14.24
CA HIS A 241 7.53 12.94 15.42
C HIS A 241 6.54 11.80 15.13
N GLY A 242 6.43 11.37 13.86
CA GLY A 242 5.52 10.30 13.45
C GLY A 242 4.05 10.65 13.68
N THR A 243 3.61 11.84 13.28
CA THR A 243 2.23 12.29 13.46
C THR A 243 1.61 12.78 12.15
N ILE A 244 0.28 12.72 12.08
CA ILE A 244 -0.52 13.45 11.10
C ILE A 244 -1.43 14.45 11.83
N THR A 245 -1.61 15.61 11.22
CA THR A 245 -2.47 16.69 11.77
C THR A 245 -3.54 17.05 10.74
N LEU A 246 -4.80 17.05 11.17
CA LEU A 246 -5.91 17.53 10.37
C LEU A 246 -5.80 19.04 10.22
N ILE A 247 -5.76 19.52 8.98
CA ILE A 247 -5.65 20.94 8.66
C ILE A 247 -7.01 21.50 8.27
N ARG A 248 -7.74 20.78 7.41
CA ARG A 248 -8.98 21.28 6.85
C ARG A 248 -9.82 20.17 6.24
N GLY A 249 -11.13 20.35 6.29
CA GLY A 249 -12.11 19.41 5.70
C GLY A 249 -12.90 18.65 6.76
N HIS A 250 -13.97 18.03 6.36
CA HIS A 250 -14.83 17.22 7.22
C HIS A 250 -15.41 18.04 8.41
N GLY A 251 -15.81 19.31 8.15
CA GLY A 251 -16.30 20.22 9.19
C GLY A 251 -15.22 20.81 10.10
N TYR A 252 -13.96 20.77 9.69
CA TYR A 252 -12.83 21.31 10.45
C TYR A 252 -12.02 22.33 9.61
N PRO A 253 -11.51 23.45 10.18
CA PRO A 253 -11.73 23.91 11.57
C PRO A 253 -13.12 24.51 11.81
N GLU A 254 -13.90 24.74 10.77
CA GLU A 254 -15.23 25.32 10.82
C GLU A 254 -16.25 24.37 10.19
N PRO A 255 -17.47 24.22 10.77
CA PRO A 255 -18.47 23.25 10.34
C PRO A 255 -18.89 23.37 8.85
N GLU A 256 -18.73 24.55 8.26
CA GLU A 256 -19.10 24.81 6.86
C GLU A 256 -18.07 24.26 5.86
N ILE A 257 -16.89 23.89 6.32
CA ILE A 257 -15.81 23.37 5.48
C ILE A 257 -16.02 21.87 5.26
N SER A 258 -16.62 21.51 4.14
CA SER A 258 -16.80 20.10 3.76
C SER A 258 -15.52 19.50 3.21
N ASN A 259 -15.08 19.97 2.03
CA ASN A 259 -13.84 19.53 1.41
C ASN A 259 -12.66 20.44 1.82
N GLY A 260 -11.53 19.84 2.18
CA GLY A 260 -10.34 20.54 2.64
C GLY A 260 -9.58 21.31 1.55
N PHE A 261 -9.86 21.05 0.29
CA PHE A 261 -9.08 21.57 -0.84
C PHE A 261 -9.79 22.62 -1.67
N ASP A 262 -11.04 22.97 -1.36
CA ASP A 262 -11.90 23.81 -2.18
C ASP A 262 -12.00 23.29 -3.63
N TRP A 263 -12.07 21.97 -3.75
CA TRP A 263 -12.10 21.32 -5.06
C TRP A 263 -13.40 21.62 -5.79
N GLU A 264 -13.33 21.81 -7.13
CA GLU A 264 -14.50 22.13 -7.95
C GLU A 264 -15.52 20.99 -8.06
N PHE A 265 -15.07 19.76 -7.78
CA PHE A 265 -15.92 18.58 -7.76
C PHE A 265 -16.45 18.32 -6.35
N ASP A 266 -17.76 18.19 -6.23
CA ASP A 266 -18.40 17.77 -4.99
C ASP A 266 -18.16 16.28 -4.78
N ASN A 267 -17.24 15.96 -3.91
CA ASN A 267 -16.94 14.59 -3.48
C ASN A 267 -17.48 14.27 -2.09
N THR A 268 -18.41 15.09 -1.61
CA THR A 268 -19.11 14.85 -0.35
C THR A 268 -20.16 13.75 -0.54
N HIS A 269 -20.12 12.73 0.30
CA HIS A 269 -21.13 11.67 0.27
C HIS A 269 -22.22 11.92 1.31
N PRO A 270 -23.53 11.76 0.97
CA PRO A 270 -24.63 12.07 1.88
C PRO A 270 -24.59 11.33 3.22
N TYR A 271 -24.08 10.10 3.28
CA TYR A 271 -24.01 9.35 4.54
C TYR A 271 -22.99 9.89 5.54
N GLU A 272 -22.03 10.73 5.11
CA GLU A 272 -21.09 11.41 6.00
C GLU A 272 -21.83 12.33 6.99
N TYR A 273 -23.02 12.76 6.66
CA TYR A 273 -23.82 13.70 7.49
C TYR A 273 -24.89 13.03 8.35
N ASP A 274 -25.28 11.79 8.08
CA ASP A 274 -26.42 11.23 8.77
C ASP A 274 -26.09 10.35 9.99
N ASN A 275 -24.79 10.14 10.28
CA ASN A 275 -24.28 9.31 11.38
C ASN A 275 -24.96 7.93 11.50
N LYS A 276 -25.59 7.49 10.44
CA LYS A 276 -26.26 6.19 10.38
C LYS A 276 -25.44 5.28 9.50
N CYS A 277 -24.40 4.69 10.05
CA CYS A 277 -23.91 3.44 9.48
C CYS A 277 -25.07 2.45 9.52
N LEU A 278 -25.76 2.30 8.41
CA LEU A 278 -26.67 1.18 8.21
C LEU A 278 -25.78 -0.05 8.03
N VAL A 279 -25.61 -0.81 9.09
CA VAL A 279 -24.99 -2.13 9.10
C VAL A 279 -25.94 -3.12 8.45
#